data_9e3e908c824e8d70794048a80f0628d9
#
_entry.id   9e3e908c824e8d70794048a80f0628d9
#
_cell.length_a   1.000
_cell.length_b   1.000
_cell.length_c   1.000
_cell.angle_alpha   90.00
_cell.angle_beta   90.00
_cell.angle_gamma   90.00
#
_symmetry.space_group_name_H-M   'P 1'
#
loop_
_entity.id
_entity.type
_entity.pdbx_description
1 polymer ?
#
loop_
_entity_poly.entity_id
_entity_poly.type
_entity_poly.pdbx_seq_one_letter_code
_entity_poly.pdbx_strand_id
1 'polypeptide(L)'
;MRALKKQPNIVFILSDDQGAWAMHCAGNEDLRTPNLDRLAESGVRFDEFYCASPVCSPARASIVTGKAPSCHGVLDWIAGGNIDTNRYPEMAGHSRFQTRDHAIEYLEGHKTYMEVLAENGYVCGLSGKWHLGNNAEKKRGFEKWFTIGAGGCSHYFNPDVCENGAFSAPKRYITDLITEKAIQYVGEFAQQEKPFYLSVHYTAPHSPWEEEQHPKRFLDWYRDCAFQATPNLPVHPNQVGTCPVGDTPEKRAENLRGYYAAISAMDEGIGKIMDVLDRQGLLEDTIIIFTADNGMNMGHHGIWGKGNGTYPQNMFDTAIKVPLIVRMPDGEKGAVCRQMACQYDFYPTILEMAGCLFEAEPMQPGKSMMQLIREPRKEAPDRVVVFDEYSKTRMIRTRRWKYVSRYPDGPDELYHMEDDPEEARNLIGQEAHAALVRELKAGMEQWFDTYTREETDGRKYAVTGSGQLRRCGEENAFDANLVYFAPH
;
A
#
# COMPACT_ATOMS: atom_id res chain seq x y z
N MET A 1 34.54 -0.49 -7.75
CA MET A 1 33.27 -1.04 -8.23
C MET A 1 33.43 -2.55 -8.34
N ARG A 2 32.95 -3.32 -7.36
CA ARG A 2 32.73 -4.76 -7.55
C ARG A 2 31.55 -4.90 -8.49
N ALA A 3 31.76 -5.50 -9.67
CA ALA A 3 30.66 -5.90 -10.52
C ALA A 3 29.71 -6.80 -9.69
N LEU A 4 28.42 -6.55 -9.72
CA LEU A 4 27.42 -7.48 -9.20
C LEU A 4 27.61 -8.79 -9.95
N LYS A 5 28.34 -9.73 -9.34
CA LYS A 5 28.68 -11.02 -9.96
C LYS A 5 27.50 -11.99 -9.99
N LYS A 6 26.41 -11.66 -9.27
CA LYS A 6 25.19 -12.48 -9.14
C LYS A 6 24.00 -11.53 -9.02
N GLN A 7 22.89 -11.86 -9.65
CA GLN A 7 21.63 -11.15 -9.44
C GLN A 7 21.25 -11.23 -7.96
N PRO A 8 20.89 -10.11 -7.28
CA PRO A 8 20.57 -10.12 -5.86
C PRO A 8 19.23 -10.81 -5.61
N ASN A 9 19.04 -11.37 -4.43
CA ASN A 9 17.72 -11.70 -3.94
C ASN A 9 16.95 -10.43 -3.59
N ILE A 10 15.64 -10.47 -3.63
CA ILE A 10 14.78 -9.33 -3.28
C ILE A 10 13.68 -9.80 -2.32
N VAL A 11 13.58 -9.15 -1.16
CA VAL A 11 12.46 -9.30 -0.22
C VAL A 11 11.68 -7.99 -0.21
N PHE A 12 10.45 -8.03 -0.71
CA PHE A 12 9.53 -6.90 -0.77
C PHE A 12 8.47 -7.03 0.32
N ILE A 13 8.54 -6.19 1.34
CA ILE A 13 7.64 -6.21 2.49
C ILE A 13 6.62 -5.08 2.34
N LEU A 14 5.35 -5.43 2.32
CA LEU A 14 4.23 -4.51 2.13
C LEU A 14 3.30 -4.59 3.33
N SER A 15 3.16 -3.50 4.06
CA SER A 15 2.12 -3.32 5.08
C SER A 15 0.81 -2.81 4.45
N ASP A 16 -0.27 -2.87 5.20
CA ASP A 16 -1.63 -2.53 4.77
C ASP A 16 -2.18 -1.40 5.66
N ASP A 17 -2.51 -0.25 5.08
CA ASP A 17 -3.02 0.93 5.79
C ASP A 17 -2.00 1.54 6.80
N GLN A 18 -0.74 1.69 6.40
CA GLN A 18 0.27 2.31 7.26
C GLN A 18 0.70 3.68 6.73
N GLY A 19 0.41 4.73 7.49
CA GLY A 19 0.92 6.06 7.20
C GLY A 19 2.44 6.17 7.40
N ALA A 20 3.09 7.04 6.64
CA ALA A 20 4.53 7.30 6.78
C ALA A 20 4.91 7.76 8.19
N TRP A 21 3.98 8.41 8.91
CA TRP A 21 4.13 8.85 10.31
C TRP A 21 4.19 7.69 11.32
N ALA A 22 3.79 6.48 10.92
CA ALA A 22 3.60 5.35 11.82
C ALA A 22 4.85 4.44 11.88
N MET A 23 6.02 5.03 12.18
CA MET A 23 7.28 4.35 12.48
C MET A 23 8.10 5.18 13.48
N HIS A 24 8.86 4.54 14.38
CA HIS A 24 9.74 5.23 15.31
C HIS A 24 10.83 6.02 14.56
N CYS A 25 11.50 5.42 13.58
CA CYS A 25 12.50 6.10 12.74
C CYS A 25 11.94 7.26 11.90
N ALA A 26 10.62 7.42 11.81
CA ALA A 26 9.95 8.54 11.16
C ALA A 26 9.52 9.65 12.17
N GLY A 27 9.87 9.51 13.44
CA GLY A 27 9.61 10.50 14.49
C GLY A 27 8.40 10.20 15.38
N ASN A 28 7.77 9.03 15.26
CA ASN A 28 6.74 8.61 16.19
C ASN A 28 7.36 7.92 17.42
N GLU A 29 7.71 8.73 18.44
CA GLU A 29 8.40 8.26 19.64
C GLU A 29 7.55 7.30 20.50
N ASP A 30 6.23 7.33 20.37
CA ASP A 30 5.32 6.42 21.08
C ASP A 30 5.36 4.99 20.51
N LEU A 31 5.72 4.84 19.22
CA LEU A 31 5.62 3.56 18.51
C LEU A 31 6.92 2.75 18.58
N ARG A 32 6.79 1.47 18.94
CA ARG A 32 7.94 0.56 19.08
C ARG A 32 8.16 -0.25 17.81
N THR A 33 9.12 0.17 17.00
CA THR A 33 9.50 -0.48 15.72
C THR A 33 11.02 -0.67 15.59
N PRO A 34 11.68 -1.39 16.53
CA PRO A 34 13.15 -1.48 16.54
C PRO A 34 13.73 -2.19 15.31
N ASN A 35 12.97 -3.04 14.63
CA ASN A 35 13.46 -3.74 13.44
C ASN A 35 13.33 -2.88 12.18
N LEU A 36 12.31 -2.03 12.08
CA LEU A 36 12.23 -1.00 11.04
C LEU A 36 13.31 0.06 11.25
N ASP A 37 13.63 0.41 12.51
CA ASP A 37 14.76 1.29 12.84
C ASP A 37 16.08 0.66 12.37
N ARG A 38 16.32 -0.62 12.67
CA ARG A 38 17.50 -1.38 12.20
C ARG A 38 17.57 -1.43 10.68
N LEU A 39 16.43 -1.59 9.99
CA LEU A 39 16.36 -1.57 8.53
C LEU A 39 16.71 -0.18 7.98
N ALA A 40 16.19 0.89 8.58
CA ALA A 40 16.49 2.28 8.21
C ALA A 40 17.96 2.64 8.44
N GLU A 41 18.54 2.19 9.57
CA GLU A 41 19.96 2.35 9.86
C GLU A 41 20.89 1.64 8.86
N SER A 42 20.41 0.54 8.28
CA SER A 42 21.17 -0.25 7.29
C SER A 42 20.85 0.08 5.84
N GLY A 43 19.99 1.09 5.58
CA GLY A 43 19.52 1.44 4.24
C GLY A 43 19.23 2.93 4.07
N VAL A 44 18.33 3.23 3.14
CA VAL A 44 17.84 4.56 2.81
C VAL A 44 16.34 4.63 3.13
N ARG A 45 15.96 5.57 4.00
CA ARG A 45 14.56 5.92 4.27
C ARG A 45 14.13 7.10 3.40
N PHE A 46 12.95 7.03 2.83
CA PHE A 46 12.35 8.12 2.05
C PHE A 46 11.35 8.89 2.91
N ASP A 47 11.49 10.22 2.96
CA ASP A 47 10.54 11.09 3.65
C ASP A 47 9.34 11.49 2.77
N GLU A 48 9.51 11.42 1.45
CA GLU A 48 8.54 11.91 0.46
C GLU A 48 8.19 10.79 -0.54
N PHE A 49 7.60 9.69 -0.04
CA PHE A 49 7.13 8.58 -0.87
C PHE A 49 5.61 8.44 -0.79
N TYR A 50 4.96 8.30 -1.95
CA TYR A 50 3.52 8.41 -2.09
C TYR A 50 2.91 7.15 -2.72
N CYS A 51 1.68 6.81 -2.29
CA CYS A 51 0.89 5.81 -3.00
C CYS A 51 0.39 6.35 -4.34
N ALA A 52 -0.10 5.46 -5.19
CA ALA A 52 -0.72 5.82 -6.47
C ALA A 52 -2.23 6.05 -6.33
N SER A 53 -2.80 5.57 -5.22
CA SER A 53 -4.19 5.73 -4.82
C SER A 53 -4.32 5.42 -3.33
N PRO A 54 -5.05 6.24 -2.55
CA PRO A 54 -5.15 6.04 -1.11
C PRO A 54 -6.17 4.95 -0.73
N VAL A 55 -6.09 3.79 -1.39
CA VAL A 55 -6.89 2.59 -1.10
C VAL A 55 -6.20 1.33 -1.62
N CYS A 56 -6.34 0.19 -0.92
CA CYS A 56 -5.50 -1.01 -1.07
C CYS A 56 -5.39 -1.55 -2.50
N SER A 57 -6.50 -1.99 -3.13
CA SER A 57 -6.41 -2.71 -4.41
C SER A 57 -5.89 -1.85 -5.56
N PRO A 58 -6.32 -0.59 -5.76
CA PRO A 58 -5.72 0.29 -6.77
C PRO A 58 -4.23 0.51 -6.55
N ALA A 59 -3.80 0.81 -5.30
CA ALA A 59 -2.40 0.97 -4.97
C ALA A 59 -1.57 -0.30 -5.27
N ARG A 60 -2.06 -1.46 -4.84
CA ARG A 60 -1.41 -2.77 -5.12
C ARG A 60 -1.31 -3.05 -6.62
N ALA A 61 -2.37 -2.77 -7.39
CA ALA A 61 -2.35 -2.91 -8.84
C ALA A 61 -1.30 -1.98 -9.48
N SER A 62 -1.21 -0.73 -9.02
CA SER A 62 -0.19 0.22 -9.48
C SER A 62 1.23 -0.22 -9.12
N ILE A 63 1.47 -0.74 -7.91
CA ILE A 63 2.77 -1.30 -7.50
C ILE A 63 3.22 -2.40 -8.47
N VAL A 64 2.34 -3.36 -8.78
CA VAL A 64 2.75 -4.54 -9.55
C VAL A 64 2.79 -4.31 -11.06
N THR A 65 2.04 -3.32 -11.59
CA THR A 65 1.96 -3.03 -13.02
C THR A 65 2.72 -1.78 -13.46
N GLY A 66 3.07 -0.89 -12.53
CA GLY A 66 3.64 0.43 -12.83
C GLY A 66 2.67 1.39 -13.54
N LYS A 67 1.34 1.14 -13.47
CA LYS A 67 0.31 1.88 -14.20
C LYS A 67 -0.63 2.63 -13.24
N ALA A 68 -1.26 3.68 -13.74
CA ALA A 68 -2.27 4.43 -12.99
C ALA A 68 -3.58 3.62 -12.84
N PRO A 69 -4.40 3.85 -11.78
CA PRO A 69 -5.71 3.23 -11.62
C PRO A 69 -6.60 3.37 -12.85
N SER A 70 -6.69 4.54 -13.45
CA SER A 70 -7.40 4.77 -14.73
C SER A 70 -6.77 4.08 -15.94
N CYS A 71 -5.62 3.41 -15.79
CA CYS A 71 -5.03 2.57 -16.84
C CYS A 71 -5.32 1.09 -16.63
N HIS A 72 -5.13 0.58 -15.38
CA HIS A 72 -5.35 -0.85 -15.09
C HIS A 72 -6.80 -1.19 -14.71
N GLY A 73 -7.66 -0.21 -14.44
CA GLY A 73 -9.08 -0.40 -14.19
C GLY A 73 -9.45 -0.93 -12.80
N VAL A 74 -8.52 -0.97 -11.85
CA VAL A 74 -8.82 -1.21 -10.44
C VAL A 74 -8.96 0.15 -9.79
N LEU A 75 -10.20 0.58 -9.49
CA LEU A 75 -10.53 1.95 -9.09
C LEU A 75 -11.00 2.05 -7.63
N ASP A 76 -11.30 0.92 -6.98
CA ASP A 76 -11.67 0.83 -5.57
C ASP A 76 -11.13 -0.49 -4.98
N TRP A 77 -11.24 -0.67 -3.65
CA TRP A 77 -10.90 -1.95 -3.06
C TRP A 77 -11.77 -3.07 -3.63
N ILE A 78 -11.18 -4.22 -3.90
CA ILE A 78 -11.89 -5.33 -4.55
C ILE A 78 -12.79 -6.03 -3.54
N ALA A 79 -14.10 -5.87 -3.71
CA ALA A 79 -15.15 -6.46 -2.90
C ALA A 79 -15.72 -7.76 -3.49
N GLY A 80 -15.44 -8.05 -4.74
CA GLY A 80 -15.95 -9.24 -5.44
C GLY A 80 -14.93 -9.92 -6.33
N GLY A 81 -15.21 -11.18 -6.74
CA GLY A 81 -14.34 -11.93 -7.65
C GLY A 81 -13.06 -12.49 -7.02
N ASN A 82 -13.01 -12.63 -5.69
CA ASN A 82 -11.83 -13.13 -4.99
C ASN A 82 -11.73 -14.66 -5.02
N ILE A 83 -12.87 -15.37 -5.07
CA ILE A 83 -12.94 -16.84 -5.04
C ILE A 83 -14.03 -17.33 -6.00
N ASP A 84 -13.74 -18.41 -6.72
CA ASP A 84 -14.71 -19.15 -7.49
C ASP A 84 -15.41 -20.18 -6.59
N THR A 85 -16.65 -19.89 -6.19
CA THR A 85 -17.44 -20.77 -5.32
C THR A 85 -17.94 -22.02 -6.04
N ASN A 86 -17.92 -22.09 -7.38
CA ASN A 86 -18.18 -23.33 -8.09
C ASN A 86 -17.00 -24.31 -7.98
N ARG A 87 -15.77 -23.78 -7.95
CA ARG A 87 -14.56 -24.58 -7.76
C ARG A 87 -14.27 -24.89 -6.29
N TYR A 88 -14.69 -23.99 -5.39
CA TYR A 88 -14.52 -24.12 -3.92
C TYR A 88 -15.88 -24.00 -3.22
N PRO A 89 -16.77 -25.02 -3.37
CA PRO A 89 -18.14 -24.96 -2.84
C PRO A 89 -18.22 -24.84 -1.32
N GLU A 90 -17.18 -25.29 -0.59
CA GLU A 90 -17.07 -25.11 0.86
C GLU A 90 -16.99 -23.64 1.29
N MET A 91 -16.62 -22.75 0.35
CA MET A 91 -16.55 -21.31 0.59
C MET A 91 -17.87 -20.60 0.23
N ALA A 92 -18.82 -21.28 -0.36
CA ALA A 92 -20.12 -20.72 -0.71
C ALA A 92 -20.91 -20.36 0.56
N GLY A 93 -21.45 -19.15 0.60
CA GLY A 93 -22.21 -18.65 1.77
C GLY A 93 -21.34 -18.21 2.96
N HIS A 94 -20.02 -18.26 2.85
CA HIS A 94 -19.15 -17.72 3.87
C HIS A 94 -19.30 -16.19 3.94
N SER A 95 -19.67 -15.65 5.09
CA SER A 95 -20.03 -14.24 5.26
C SER A 95 -18.92 -13.25 4.90
N ARG A 96 -17.67 -13.69 4.90
CA ARG A 96 -16.49 -12.88 4.55
C ARG A 96 -16.18 -12.88 3.06
N PHE A 97 -16.75 -13.80 2.30
CA PHE A 97 -16.63 -13.84 0.86
C PHE A 97 -17.94 -13.28 0.31
N GLN A 98 -17.92 -12.10 -0.23
CA GLN A 98 -19.07 -11.63 -1.00
C GLN A 98 -19.20 -12.57 -2.20
N THR A 99 -20.06 -13.56 -2.01
CA THR A 99 -20.26 -14.72 -2.86
C THR A 99 -20.58 -14.29 -4.26
N ARG A 100 -19.63 -14.51 -5.14
CA ARG A 100 -19.84 -14.47 -6.55
C ARG A 100 -19.50 -15.83 -7.10
N ASP A 101 -20.25 -16.24 -8.03
CA ASP A 101 -20.20 -17.53 -8.68
C ASP A 101 -18.94 -17.80 -9.52
N HIS A 102 -18.05 -16.81 -9.64
CA HIS A 102 -16.79 -16.94 -10.38
C HIS A 102 -15.71 -16.00 -9.84
N ALA A 103 -14.45 -16.39 -9.98
CA ALA A 103 -13.31 -15.54 -9.71
C ALA A 103 -13.04 -14.57 -10.88
N ILE A 104 -12.48 -13.40 -10.56
CA ILE A 104 -12.14 -12.36 -11.53
C ILE A 104 -10.63 -12.13 -11.51
N GLU A 105 -10.02 -12.12 -12.69
CA GLU A 105 -8.63 -11.69 -12.89
C GLU A 105 -8.61 -10.20 -13.24
N TYR A 106 -8.54 -9.33 -12.21
CA TYR A 106 -8.61 -7.88 -12.42
C TYR A 106 -7.43 -7.31 -13.21
N LEU A 107 -6.28 -8.00 -13.18
CA LEU A 107 -5.08 -7.60 -13.92
C LEU A 107 -4.91 -8.31 -15.28
N GLU A 108 -5.95 -8.96 -15.79
CA GLU A 108 -5.86 -9.59 -17.13
C GLU A 108 -5.48 -8.56 -18.20
N GLY A 109 -4.50 -8.91 -19.04
CA GLY A 109 -3.96 -8.01 -20.05
C GLY A 109 -2.90 -7.02 -19.55
N HIS A 110 -2.55 -7.07 -18.25
CA HIS A 110 -1.45 -6.31 -17.67
C HIS A 110 -0.32 -7.23 -17.23
N LYS A 111 0.89 -6.95 -17.69
CA LYS A 111 2.10 -7.68 -17.28
C LYS A 111 2.62 -7.11 -15.96
N THR A 112 2.85 -7.98 -14.98
CA THR A 112 3.41 -7.60 -13.69
C THR A 112 4.93 -7.70 -13.71
N TYR A 113 5.63 -6.94 -12.84
CA TYR A 113 7.08 -7.08 -12.75
C TYR A 113 7.49 -8.47 -12.24
N MET A 114 6.64 -9.21 -11.50
CA MET A 114 6.92 -10.57 -11.08
C MET A 114 7.00 -11.54 -12.27
N GLU A 115 6.16 -11.34 -13.29
CA GLU A 115 6.25 -12.11 -14.53
C GLU A 115 7.58 -11.84 -15.24
N VAL A 116 8.02 -10.57 -15.31
CA VAL A 116 9.31 -10.20 -15.89
C VAL A 116 10.47 -10.80 -15.09
N LEU A 117 10.42 -10.74 -13.76
CA LEU A 117 11.44 -11.37 -12.90
C LEU A 117 11.54 -12.88 -13.16
N ALA A 118 10.41 -13.57 -13.22
CA ALA A 118 10.38 -15.02 -13.48
C ALA A 118 10.93 -15.35 -14.87
N GLU A 119 10.61 -14.56 -15.90
CA GLU A 119 11.19 -14.69 -17.25
C GLU A 119 12.71 -14.46 -17.27
N ASN A 120 13.23 -13.70 -16.30
CA ASN A 120 14.67 -13.44 -16.13
C ASN A 120 15.35 -14.36 -15.10
N GLY A 121 14.71 -15.48 -14.77
CA GLY A 121 15.31 -16.56 -13.98
C GLY A 121 15.10 -16.48 -12.46
N TYR A 122 14.35 -15.51 -11.95
CA TYR A 122 13.99 -15.43 -10.55
C TYR A 122 12.95 -16.50 -10.18
N VAL A 123 13.07 -17.02 -8.97
CA VAL A 123 11.99 -17.78 -8.33
C VAL A 123 11.19 -16.84 -7.46
N CYS A 124 9.89 -16.70 -7.73
CA CYS A 124 9.04 -15.75 -7.03
C CYS A 124 8.09 -16.44 -6.04
N GLY A 125 7.88 -15.83 -4.87
CA GLY A 125 6.95 -16.29 -3.85
C GLY A 125 6.10 -15.16 -3.28
N LEU A 126 4.86 -15.49 -2.87
CA LEU A 126 3.98 -14.61 -2.11
C LEU A 126 3.64 -15.24 -0.76
N SER A 127 3.79 -14.48 0.31
CA SER A 127 3.24 -14.76 1.62
C SER A 127 2.39 -13.58 2.08
N GLY A 128 1.05 -13.75 2.13
CA GLY A 128 0.12 -12.76 2.67
C GLY A 128 -0.93 -12.23 1.70
N LYS A 129 -1.36 -10.98 1.88
CA LYS A 129 -2.50 -10.37 1.18
C LYS A 129 -2.19 -10.12 -0.31
N TRP A 130 -2.99 -10.70 -1.22
CA TRP A 130 -2.95 -10.37 -2.64
C TRP A 130 -3.92 -9.23 -2.99
N HIS A 131 -5.20 -9.43 -2.78
CA HIS A 131 -6.30 -8.46 -2.94
C HIS A 131 -6.44 -7.85 -4.35
N LEU A 132 -6.14 -8.65 -5.38
CA LEU A 132 -6.30 -8.29 -6.79
C LEU A 132 -7.14 -9.32 -7.57
N GLY A 133 -8.10 -9.94 -6.87
CA GLY A 133 -9.00 -10.98 -7.40
C GLY A 133 -8.38 -12.36 -7.45
N ASN A 134 -9.21 -13.38 -7.58
CA ASN A 134 -8.86 -14.80 -7.67
C ASN A 134 -7.71 -15.22 -6.75
N ASN A 135 -7.90 -15.08 -5.43
CA ASN A 135 -6.85 -15.31 -4.44
C ASN A 135 -6.42 -16.76 -4.29
N ALA A 136 -7.32 -17.71 -4.62
CA ALA A 136 -7.05 -19.14 -4.48
C ALA A 136 -5.98 -19.63 -5.46
N GLU A 137 -5.85 -18.98 -6.59
CA GLU A 137 -4.98 -19.41 -7.66
C GLU A 137 -3.69 -18.59 -7.74
N LYS A 138 -2.60 -19.32 -7.84
CA LYS A 138 -1.27 -18.76 -8.04
C LYS A 138 -1.21 -17.93 -9.33
N LYS A 139 -0.69 -16.71 -9.23
CA LYS A 139 -0.54 -15.82 -10.39
C LYS A 139 0.69 -16.16 -11.22
N ARG A 140 0.67 -15.72 -12.49
CA ARG A 140 1.83 -15.87 -13.38
C ARG A 140 3.07 -15.27 -12.73
N GLY A 141 4.21 -15.92 -12.93
CA GLY A 141 5.48 -15.53 -12.34
C GLY A 141 5.74 -16.09 -10.94
N PHE A 142 4.73 -16.51 -10.19
CA PHE A 142 4.91 -17.07 -8.84
C PHE A 142 5.07 -18.59 -8.85
N GLU A 143 5.99 -19.10 -8.04
CA GLU A 143 6.17 -20.53 -7.75
C GLU A 143 5.52 -20.91 -6.42
N LYS A 144 5.63 -20.05 -5.40
CA LYS A 144 5.07 -20.23 -4.06
C LYS A 144 3.93 -19.26 -3.83
N TRP A 145 2.83 -19.76 -3.24
CA TRP A 145 1.62 -18.97 -3.07
C TRP A 145 0.90 -19.30 -1.76
N PHE A 146 1.01 -18.40 -0.80
CA PHE A 146 0.24 -18.40 0.44
C PHE A 146 -0.46 -17.07 0.58
N THR A 147 -1.79 -17.06 0.69
CA THR A 147 -2.56 -15.81 0.73
C THR A 147 -3.74 -15.87 1.69
N ILE A 148 -4.33 -14.71 1.92
CA ILE A 148 -5.57 -14.58 2.66
C ILE A 148 -6.72 -14.98 1.75
N GLY A 149 -7.58 -15.89 2.23
CA GLY A 149 -8.67 -16.43 1.42
C GLY A 149 -9.69 -15.34 1.02
N ALA A 150 -10.03 -14.45 1.95
CA ALA A 150 -11.09 -13.45 1.75
C ALA A 150 -10.74 -12.26 0.82
N GLY A 151 -9.49 -12.13 0.42
CA GLY A 151 -9.04 -11.03 -0.43
C GLY A 151 -8.53 -9.82 0.33
N GLY A 152 -9.37 -9.15 1.10
CA GLY A 152 -9.03 -8.02 1.95
C GLY A 152 -8.43 -8.43 3.30
N CYS A 153 -8.64 -7.63 4.34
CA CYS A 153 -8.36 -8.01 5.70
C CYS A 153 -9.60 -8.69 6.32
N SER A 154 -9.39 -9.71 7.13
CA SER A 154 -10.44 -10.35 7.92
C SER A 154 -10.14 -10.19 9.41
N HIS A 155 -10.08 -11.28 10.15
CA HIS A 155 -9.67 -11.27 11.55
C HIS A 155 -8.17 -11.55 11.66
N TYR A 156 -7.53 -10.97 12.68
CA TYR A 156 -6.13 -11.28 12.97
C TYR A 156 -5.96 -12.66 13.57
N PHE A 157 -6.90 -13.10 14.42
CA PHE A 157 -6.96 -14.49 14.90
C PHE A 157 -7.99 -15.29 14.10
N ASN A 158 -7.70 -16.57 13.90
CA ASN A 158 -8.50 -17.51 13.12
C ASN A 158 -8.75 -16.99 11.67
N PRO A 159 -7.71 -16.56 10.94
CA PRO A 159 -7.86 -16.06 9.60
C PRO A 159 -8.23 -17.18 8.63
N ASP A 160 -8.97 -16.83 7.58
CA ASP A 160 -9.10 -17.70 6.42
C ASP A 160 -7.88 -17.51 5.53
N VAL A 161 -7.15 -18.59 5.29
CA VAL A 161 -5.95 -18.59 4.45
C VAL A 161 -6.06 -19.62 3.34
N CYS A 162 -5.34 -19.39 2.26
CA CYS A 162 -5.27 -20.31 1.13
C CYS A 162 -3.80 -20.55 0.76
N GLU A 163 -3.39 -21.79 0.72
CA GLU A 163 -2.08 -22.22 0.24
C GLU A 163 -2.23 -23.09 -1.00
N ASN A 164 -1.81 -22.58 -2.17
CA ASN A 164 -1.88 -23.30 -3.44
C ASN A 164 -3.29 -23.88 -3.73
N GLY A 165 -4.35 -23.14 -3.45
CA GLY A 165 -5.74 -23.57 -3.66
C GLY A 165 -6.35 -24.36 -2.49
N ALA A 166 -5.61 -24.65 -1.42
CA ALA A 166 -6.14 -25.32 -0.24
C ALA A 166 -6.51 -24.29 0.84
N PHE A 167 -7.80 -24.20 1.18
CA PHE A 167 -8.31 -23.30 2.22
C PHE A 167 -8.19 -23.92 3.61
N SER A 168 -7.90 -23.08 4.58
CA SER A 168 -7.89 -23.43 6.02
C SER A 168 -8.14 -22.22 6.90
N ALA A 169 -8.57 -22.45 8.14
CA ALA A 169 -8.79 -21.42 9.16
C ALA A 169 -8.02 -21.77 10.45
N PRO A 170 -6.69 -21.59 10.47
CA PRO A 170 -5.87 -21.93 11.62
C PRO A 170 -6.18 -21.01 12.81
N LYS A 171 -6.21 -21.59 14.03
CA LYS A 171 -6.40 -20.83 15.28
C LYS A 171 -5.11 -20.10 15.68
N ARG A 172 -4.65 -19.20 14.87
CA ARG A 172 -3.36 -18.52 15.01
C ARG A 172 -3.46 -17.06 14.57
N TYR A 173 -2.48 -16.27 14.93
CA TYR A 173 -2.34 -14.86 14.55
C TYR A 173 -1.81 -14.76 13.11
N ILE A 174 -2.50 -14.00 12.25
CA ILE A 174 -2.18 -13.95 10.81
C ILE A 174 -0.78 -13.38 10.53
N THR A 175 -0.34 -12.39 11.32
CA THR A 175 0.99 -11.80 11.17
C THR A 175 2.10 -12.84 11.38
N ASP A 176 1.93 -13.73 12.37
CA ASP A 176 2.87 -14.84 12.61
C ASP A 176 2.84 -15.85 11.45
N LEU A 177 1.65 -16.19 10.94
CA LEU A 177 1.52 -17.13 9.80
C LEU A 177 2.22 -16.60 8.55
N ILE A 178 2.02 -15.30 8.22
CA ILE A 178 2.68 -14.66 7.08
C ILE A 178 4.20 -14.67 7.27
N THR A 179 4.69 -14.33 8.46
CA THR A 179 6.10 -14.32 8.78
C THR A 179 6.74 -15.71 8.67
N GLU A 180 6.11 -16.71 9.28
CA GLU A 180 6.62 -18.10 9.26
C GLU A 180 6.64 -18.67 7.84
N LYS A 181 5.60 -18.38 7.05
CA LYS A 181 5.54 -18.82 5.67
C LYS A 181 6.62 -18.14 4.82
N ALA A 182 6.87 -16.85 5.03
CA ALA A 182 7.97 -16.13 4.40
C ALA A 182 9.33 -16.75 4.75
N ILE A 183 9.56 -17.05 6.03
CA ILE A 183 10.76 -17.72 6.52
C ILE A 183 10.93 -19.12 5.90
N GLN A 184 9.83 -19.89 5.81
CA GLN A 184 9.84 -21.19 5.14
C GLN A 184 10.28 -21.05 3.69
N TYR A 185 9.71 -20.07 2.96
CA TYR A 185 10.07 -19.85 1.55
C TYR A 185 11.52 -19.38 1.38
N VAL A 186 12.05 -18.53 2.27
CA VAL A 186 13.49 -18.19 2.27
C VAL A 186 14.34 -19.45 2.40
N GLY A 187 14.00 -20.36 3.33
CA GLY A 187 14.71 -21.62 3.50
C GLY A 187 14.66 -22.54 2.28
N GLU A 188 13.51 -22.60 1.60
CA GLU A 188 13.34 -23.40 0.37
C GLU A 188 14.09 -22.78 -0.82
N PHE A 189 14.05 -21.45 -0.97
CA PHE A 189 14.76 -20.73 -2.03
C PHE A 189 16.29 -20.80 -1.84
N ALA A 190 16.76 -20.77 -0.61
CA ALA A 190 18.19 -20.91 -0.29
C ALA A 190 18.82 -22.25 -0.77
N GLN A 191 18.00 -23.28 -1.01
CA GLN A 191 18.45 -24.55 -1.56
C GLN A 191 18.62 -24.53 -3.09
N GLN A 192 18.27 -23.42 -3.75
CA GLN A 192 18.33 -23.25 -5.19
C GLN A 192 19.50 -22.32 -5.56
N GLU A 193 20.07 -22.52 -6.74
CA GLU A 193 21.12 -21.64 -7.28
C GLU A 193 20.58 -20.33 -7.89
N LYS A 194 19.24 -20.23 -8.03
CA LYS A 194 18.56 -19.10 -8.64
C LYS A 194 18.35 -17.96 -7.64
N PRO A 195 18.39 -16.70 -8.09
CA PRO A 195 17.94 -15.59 -7.25
C PRO A 195 16.45 -15.71 -6.98
N PHE A 196 16.00 -15.19 -5.84
CA PHE A 196 14.58 -15.19 -5.50
C PHE A 196 14.04 -13.77 -5.31
N TYR A 197 12.75 -13.66 -5.58
CA TYR A 197 11.90 -12.53 -5.21
C TYR A 197 10.80 -13.02 -4.26
N LEU A 198 10.71 -12.43 -3.08
CA LEU A 198 9.72 -12.79 -2.08
C LEU A 198 8.87 -11.58 -1.71
N SER A 199 7.58 -11.62 -2.07
CA SER A 199 6.55 -10.71 -1.58
C SER A 199 6.08 -11.15 -0.19
N VAL A 200 6.26 -10.30 0.83
CA VAL A 200 5.72 -10.49 2.18
C VAL A 200 4.69 -9.40 2.43
N HIS A 201 3.42 -9.72 2.21
CA HIS A 201 2.33 -8.76 2.24
C HIS A 201 1.49 -8.94 3.51
N TYR A 202 1.83 -8.18 4.55
CA TYR A 202 1.08 -8.19 5.80
C TYR A 202 -0.32 -7.62 5.65
N THR A 203 -1.24 -8.01 6.53
CA THR A 203 -2.52 -7.32 6.75
C THR A 203 -2.39 -6.22 7.78
N ALA A 204 -1.35 -6.27 8.61
CA ALA A 204 -1.05 -5.26 9.59
C ALA A 204 -0.61 -3.94 8.91
N PRO A 205 -1.04 -2.79 9.45
CA PRO A 205 -1.94 -2.58 10.58
C PRO A 205 -3.41 -2.31 10.24
N HIS A 206 -3.94 -2.80 9.12
CA HIS A 206 -5.37 -2.66 8.77
C HIS A 206 -6.30 -3.07 9.91
N SER A 207 -7.47 -2.44 10.04
CA SER A 207 -8.50 -2.89 11.00
C SER A 207 -8.88 -4.37 10.80
N PRO A 208 -9.37 -5.09 11.81
CA PRO A 208 -9.91 -4.63 13.10
C PRO A 208 -8.84 -4.36 14.17
N TRP A 209 -9.13 -3.43 15.11
CA TRP A 209 -8.19 -2.98 16.14
C TRP A 209 -8.60 -3.31 17.57
N GLU A 210 -9.72 -4.01 17.76
CA GLU A 210 -10.23 -4.44 19.05
C GLU A 210 -9.19 -5.33 19.77
N GLU A 211 -9.18 -5.28 21.12
CA GLU A 211 -8.15 -5.93 21.94
C GLU A 211 -8.05 -7.46 21.68
N GLU A 212 -9.16 -8.13 21.41
CA GLU A 212 -9.19 -9.57 21.10
C GLU A 212 -8.54 -9.94 19.76
N GLN A 213 -8.30 -8.95 18.89
CA GLN A 213 -7.66 -9.17 17.59
C GLN A 213 -6.13 -9.16 17.66
N HIS A 214 -5.55 -8.76 18.80
CA HIS A 214 -4.09 -8.58 18.89
C HIS A 214 -3.49 -9.29 20.09
N PRO A 215 -2.23 -9.79 20.00
CA PRO A 215 -1.57 -10.43 21.13
C PRO A 215 -1.39 -9.46 22.31
N LYS A 216 -1.85 -9.90 23.50
CA LYS A 216 -1.84 -9.11 24.73
C LYS A 216 -0.49 -8.45 25.01
N ARG A 217 0.63 -9.13 24.73
CA ARG A 217 1.98 -8.62 24.98
C ARG A 217 2.28 -7.32 24.23
N PHE A 218 1.74 -7.13 23.02
CA PHE A 218 1.89 -5.89 22.27
C PHE A 218 0.90 -4.81 22.72
N LEU A 219 -0.34 -5.18 23.06
CA LEU A 219 -1.32 -4.25 23.63
C LEU A 219 -0.85 -3.66 24.96
N ASP A 220 -0.20 -4.48 25.80
CA ASP A 220 0.31 -4.02 27.09
C ASP A 220 1.41 -2.93 26.94
N TRP A 221 2.14 -2.89 25.83
CA TRP A 221 3.11 -1.82 25.56
C TRP A 221 2.48 -0.44 25.41
N TYR A 222 1.21 -0.38 25.01
CA TYR A 222 0.49 0.85 24.70
C TYR A 222 -0.68 1.13 25.65
N ARG A 223 -0.77 0.40 26.79
CA ARG A 223 -1.87 0.55 27.75
C ARG A 223 -1.97 1.97 28.30
N ASP A 224 -0.83 2.57 28.63
CA ASP A 224 -0.72 3.91 29.20
C ASP A 224 -0.13 4.93 28.21
N CYS A 225 -0.16 4.62 26.92
CA CYS A 225 0.38 5.48 25.88
C CYS A 225 -0.51 6.72 25.66
N ALA A 226 0.12 7.89 25.55
CA ALA A 226 -0.59 9.14 25.30
C ALA A 226 -0.93 9.38 23.83
N PHE A 227 -0.33 8.60 22.90
CA PHE A 227 -0.52 8.70 21.45
C PHE A 227 -0.31 10.13 20.92
N GLN A 228 0.81 10.74 21.26
CA GLN A 228 1.10 12.15 20.95
C GLN A 228 1.25 12.42 19.45
N ALA A 229 1.68 11.41 18.68
CA ALA A 229 1.81 11.51 17.24
C ALA A 229 0.45 11.51 16.49
N THR A 230 -0.66 11.30 17.19
CA THR A 230 -2.01 11.29 16.60
C THR A 230 -2.88 12.37 17.25
N PRO A 231 -3.41 13.33 16.47
CA PRO A 231 -4.21 14.41 17.01
C PRO A 231 -5.55 13.89 17.57
N ASN A 232 -6.07 14.61 18.56
CA ASN A 232 -7.39 14.36 19.12
C ASN A 232 -8.36 15.48 18.67
N LEU A 233 -8.81 15.37 17.42
CA LEU A 233 -9.70 16.32 16.78
C LEU A 233 -11.16 15.80 16.78
N PRO A 234 -12.17 16.69 16.73
CA PRO A 234 -13.53 16.27 16.45
C PRO A 234 -13.61 15.45 15.16
N VAL A 235 -14.53 14.48 15.13
CA VAL A 235 -14.73 13.65 13.94
C VAL A 235 -15.08 14.54 12.74
N HIS A 236 -14.44 14.27 11.60
CA HIS A 236 -14.61 15.04 10.38
C HIS A 236 -16.08 14.97 9.89
N PRO A 237 -16.70 16.10 9.46
CA PRO A 237 -18.12 16.13 9.08
C PRO A 237 -18.47 15.18 7.91
N ASN A 238 -17.49 14.83 7.07
CA ASN A 238 -17.68 13.91 5.95
C ASN A 238 -17.18 12.48 6.26
N GLN A 239 -16.93 12.15 7.53
CA GLN A 239 -16.52 10.80 7.94
C GLN A 239 -17.53 9.76 7.50
N VAL A 240 -17.03 8.63 6.98
CA VAL A 240 -17.85 7.45 6.64
C VAL A 240 -17.34 6.21 7.40
N GLY A 241 -18.19 5.20 7.54
CA GLY A 241 -17.94 4.02 8.38
C GLY A 241 -17.14 2.92 7.67
N THR A 242 -16.01 3.23 7.05
CA THR A 242 -15.14 2.24 6.39
C THR A 242 -14.20 1.52 7.35
N CYS A 243 -14.01 2.06 8.55
CA CYS A 243 -13.25 1.43 9.65
C CYS A 243 -13.80 1.92 11.01
N PRO A 244 -13.34 1.33 12.14
CA PRO A 244 -13.72 1.80 13.47
C PRO A 244 -13.36 3.27 13.69
N VAL A 245 -14.33 4.08 14.13
CA VAL A 245 -14.16 5.52 14.39
C VAL A 245 -13.87 5.76 15.86
N GLY A 246 -12.85 6.54 16.15
CA GLY A 246 -12.46 6.92 17.53
C GLY A 246 -13.21 8.18 17.99
N ASP A 247 -14.53 8.12 18.02
CA ASP A 247 -15.45 9.23 18.37
C ASP A 247 -15.57 9.49 19.89
N THR A 248 -15.11 8.56 20.71
CA THR A 248 -14.96 8.74 22.17
C THR A 248 -13.54 8.51 22.63
N PRO A 249 -13.11 9.03 23.81
CA PRO A 249 -11.77 8.77 24.33
C PRO A 249 -11.43 7.29 24.44
N GLU A 250 -12.38 6.45 24.83
CA GLU A 250 -12.22 5.00 25.00
C GLU A 250 -11.98 4.32 23.65
N LYS A 251 -12.84 4.57 22.66
CA LYS A 251 -12.72 4.03 21.30
C LYS A 251 -11.44 4.53 20.61
N ARG A 252 -11.08 5.82 20.80
CA ARG A 252 -9.84 6.37 20.31
C ARG A 252 -8.64 5.60 20.88
N ALA A 253 -8.60 5.40 22.19
CA ALA A 253 -7.53 4.69 22.85
C ALA A 253 -7.46 3.22 22.41
N GLU A 254 -8.60 2.54 22.27
CA GLU A 254 -8.68 1.16 21.78
C GLU A 254 -8.14 1.04 20.35
N ASN A 255 -8.65 1.85 19.42
CA ASN A 255 -8.24 1.84 18.02
C ASN A 255 -6.74 2.11 17.86
N LEU A 256 -6.20 3.12 18.54
CA LEU A 256 -4.77 3.45 18.50
C LEU A 256 -3.90 2.36 19.11
N ARG A 257 -4.35 1.77 20.22
CA ARG A 257 -3.65 0.64 20.86
C ARG A 257 -3.57 -0.55 19.93
N GLY A 258 -4.68 -0.92 19.30
CA GLY A 258 -4.72 -2.03 18.34
C GLY A 258 -3.87 -1.76 17.10
N TYR A 259 -3.93 -0.55 16.53
CA TYR A 259 -3.12 -0.13 15.39
C TYR A 259 -1.62 -0.21 15.71
N TYR A 260 -1.19 0.33 16.85
CA TYR A 260 0.21 0.29 17.28
C TYR A 260 0.68 -1.14 17.60
N ALA A 261 -0.17 -1.94 18.25
CA ALA A 261 0.13 -3.33 18.55
C ALA A 261 0.30 -4.17 17.27
N ALA A 262 -0.54 -3.93 16.24
CA ALA A 262 -0.42 -4.58 14.95
C ALA A 262 0.91 -4.26 14.25
N ILE A 263 1.32 -2.98 14.26
CA ILE A 263 2.61 -2.54 13.70
C ILE A 263 3.78 -3.19 14.44
N SER A 264 3.76 -3.19 15.78
CA SER A 264 4.85 -3.79 16.56
C SER A 264 4.95 -5.29 16.39
N ALA A 265 3.81 -5.99 16.20
CA ALA A 265 3.80 -7.41 15.90
C ALA A 265 4.39 -7.70 14.51
N MET A 266 4.08 -6.85 13.52
CA MET A 266 4.65 -6.93 12.19
C MET A 266 6.17 -6.62 12.21
N ASP A 267 6.58 -5.59 12.94
CA ASP A 267 7.99 -5.24 13.11
C ASP A 267 8.81 -6.40 13.67
N GLU A 268 8.28 -7.12 14.69
CA GLU A 268 8.92 -8.35 15.19
C GLU A 268 9.04 -9.42 14.09
N GLY A 269 8.01 -9.57 13.25
CA GLY A 269 8.04 -10.49 12.10
C GLY A 269 9.12 -10.12 11.08
N ILE A 270 9.25 -8.83 10.77
CA ILE A 270 10.29 -8.30 9.87
C ILE A 270 11.69 -8.62 10.44
N GLY A 271 11.88 -8.41 11.74
CA GLY A 271 13.12 -8.77 12.44
C GLY A 271 13.48 -10.25 12.26
N LYS A 272 12.51 -11.15 12.45
CA LYS A 272 12.70 -12.60 12.29
C LYS A 272 13.12 -12.97 10.85
N ILE A 273 12.55 -12.32 9.84
CA ILE A 273 12.93 -12.54 8.43
C ILE A 273 14.37 -12.07 8.18
N MET A 274 14.74 -10.88 8.66
CA MET A 274 16.11 -10.36 8.54
C MET A 274 17.12 -11.28 9.24
N ASP A 275 16.79 -11.78 10.43
CA ASP A 275 17.66 -12.69 11.19
C ASP A 275 17.83 -14.06 10.51
N VAL A 276 16.82 -14.53 9.78
CA VAL A 276 16.93 -15.78 9.00
C VAL A 276 17.82 -15.56 7.77
N LEU A 277 17.66 -14.44 7.07
CA LEU A 277 18.55 -14.08 5.96
C LEU A 277 20.02 -14.00 6.40
N ASP A 278 20.27 -13.38 7.55
CA ASP A 278 21.61 -13.26 8.13
C ASP A 278 22.19 -14.63 8.52
N ARG A 279 21.45 -15.43 9.29
CA ARG A 279 21.89 -16.78 9.70
C ARG A 279 22.16 -17.73 8.53
N GLN A 280 21.50 -17.53 7.40
CA GLN A 280 21.73 -18.31 6.19
C GLN A 280 22.82 -17.73 5.27
N GLY A 281 23.43 -16.60 5.66
CA GLY A 281 24.46 -15.92 4.88
C GLY A 281 23.92 -15.26 3.61
N LEU A 282 22.60 -14.98 3.55
CA LEU A 282 21.93 -14.40 2.39
C LEU A 282 21.75 -12.88 2.50
N LEU A 283 21.90 -12.30 3.70
CA LEU A 283 21.57 -10.90 3.96
C LEU A 283 22.36 -9.94 3.08
N GLU A 284 23.66 -10.23 2.87
CA GLU A 284 24.55 -9.41 2.04
C GLU A 284 24.40 -9.65 0.53
N ASP A 285 23.55 -10.58 0.13
CA ASP A 285 23.13 -10.81 -1.25
C ASP A 285 21.64 -10.46 -1.48
N THR A 286 20.98 -9.82 -0.49
CA THR A 286 19.53 -9.58 -0.51
C THR A 286 19.22 -8.09 -0.39
N ILE A 287 18.42 -7.58 -1.32
CA ILE A 287 17.77 -6.27 -1.23
C ILE A 287 16.51 -6.42 -0.39
N ILE A 288 16.32 -5.56 0.61
CA ILE A 288 15.10 -5.53 1.42
C ILE A 288 14.40 -4.20 1.20
N ILE A 289 13.13 -4.25 0.80
CA ILE A 289 12.26 -3.09 0.60
C ILE A 289 11.11 -3.22 1.59
N PHE A 290 10.87 -2.19 2.38
CA PHE A 290 9.69 -2.05 3.24
C PHE A 290 8.87 -0.85 2.79
N THR A 291 7.57 -1.04 2.58
CA THR A 291 6.62 0.02 2.23
C THR A 291 5.19 -0.34 2.66
N ALA A 292 4.22 0.57 2.44
CA ALA A 292 2.80 0.32 2.61
C ALA A 292 2.04 0.49 1.28
N ASP A 293 0.86 -0.09 1.18
CA ASP A 293 0.00 0.11 0.01
C ASP A 293 -0.64 1.50 -0.01
N ASN A 294 -1.15 1.98 1.12
CA ASN A 294 -1.65 3.34 1.29
C ASN A 294 -1.41 3.82 2.72
N GLY A 295 -1.55 5.13 2.92
CA GLY A 295 -1.48 5.75 4.23
C GLY A 295 -2.76 5.55 5.05
N MET A 296 -2.79 6.14 6.26
CA MET A 296 -3.89 6.01 7.20
C MET A 296 -4.03 7.23 8.09
N ASN A 297 -5.25 7.72 8.25
CA ASN A 297 -5.61 8.70 9.27
C ASN A 297 -6.11 7.97 10.51
N MET A 298 -5.50 8.28 11.65
CA MET A 298 -5.90 7.78 12.96
C MET A 298 -6.28 8.97 13.86
N GLY A 299 -7.25 9.78 13.39
CA GLY A 299 -7.65 11.05 14.00
C GLY A 299 -7.04 12.29 13.34
N HIS A 300 -6.10 12.14 12.40
CA HIS A 300 -5.59 13.25 11.58
C HIS A 300 -6.74 13.86 10.79
N HIS A 301 -6.84 15.18 10.77
CA HIS A 301 -7.99 15.93 10.21
C HIS A 301 -9.36 15.55 10.80
N GLY A 302 -9.39 14.86 11.95
CA GLY A 302 -10.60 14.27 12.52
C GLY A 302 -11.08 13.02 11.78
N ILE A 303 -10.28 12.48 10.85
CA ILE A 303 -10.63 11.33 10.01
C ILE A 303 -10.08 10.03 10.63
N TRP A 304 -10.92 8.99 10.57
CA TRP A 304 -10.57 7.61 10.86
C TRP A 304 -10.75 6.83 9.58
N GLY A 305 -9.62 6.45 8.95
CA GLY A 305 -9.62 5.80 7.65
C GLY A 305 -8.62 6.40 6.66
N LYS A 306 -8.56 5.81 5.51
CA LYS A 306 -7.71 6.20 4.38
C LYS A 306 -8.46 7.12 3.40
N GLY A 307 -8.17 7.09 2.11
CA GLY A 307 -8.88 7.92 1.13
C GLY A 307 -10.39 7.78 1.13
N ASN A 308 -10.91 6.57 1.42
CA ASN A 308 -12.33 6.30 1.59
C ASN A 308 -12.84 6.48 3.04
N GLY A 309 -12.05 7.06 3.92
CA GLY A 309 -12.49 7.45 5.27
C GLY A 309 -13.48 8.63 5.25
N THR A 310 -13.57 9.34 4.13
CA THR A 310 -14.55 10.40 3.89
C THR A 310 -15.26 10.21 2.55
N TYR A 311 -16.43 10.84 2.43
CA TYR A 311 -17.09 11.00 1.16
C TYR A 311 -17.54 12.48 0.98
N PRO A 312 -17.08 13.19 -0.08
CA PRO A 312 -16.12 12.74 -1.11
C PRO A 312 -14.76 12.29 -0.55
N GLN A 313 -14.06 11.46 -1.32
CA GLN A 313 -12.78 10.88 -0.94
C GLN A 313 -11.73 11.96 -0.68
N ASN A 314 -10.82 11.70 0.28
CA ASN A 314 -9.75 12.60 0.63
C ASN A 314 -8.40 12.18 0.06
N MET A 315 -7.50 13.19 -0.09
CA MET A 315 -6.13 13.06 -0.56
C MET A 315 -5.14 13.73 0.41
N PHE A 316 -5.42 13.72 1.72
CA PHE A 316 -4.48 14.27 2.70
C PHE A 316 -3.17 13.49 2.72
N ASP A 317 -2.04 14.15 2.97
CA ASP A 317 -0.72 13.51 3.01
C ASP A 317 -0.71 12.29 3.95
N THR A 318 -1.45 12.31 5.03
CA THR A 318 -1.60 11.17 5.96
C THR A 318 -2.25 9.93 5.33
N ALA A 319 -3.09 10.11 4.29
CA ALA A 319 -3.71 9.03 3.53
C ALA A 319 -2.89 8.60 2.30
N ILE A 320 -2.11 9.51 1.69
CA ILE A 320 -1.36 9.22 0.45
C ILE A 320 0.14 9.00 0.65
N LYS A 321 0.73 9.51 1.74
CA LYS A 321 2.15 9.37 2.04
C LYS A 321 2.40 8.09 2.82
N VAL A 322 3.25 7.23 2.28
CA VAL A 322 3.52 5.89 2.79
C VAL A 322 4.99 5.72 3.19
N PRO A 323 5.33 4.83 4.12
CA PRO A 323 6.72 4.54 4.43
C PRO A 323 7.44 3.94 3.23
N LEU A 324 8.73 4.25 3.07
CA LEU A 324 9.62 3.51 2.19
C LEU A 324 11.01 3.44 2.82
N ILE A 325 11.52 2.23 3.02
CA ILE A 325 12.89 1.95 3.43
C ILE A 325 13.47 0.94 2.44
N VAL A 326 14.65 1.23 1.90
CA VAL A 326 15.35 0.34 0.96
C VAL A 326 16.75 0.05 1.49
N ARG A 327 17.01 -1.22 1.82
CA ARG A 327 18.35 -1.72 2.12
C ARG A 327 18.89 -2.43 0.89
N MET A 328 20.03 -1.99 0.40
CA MET A 328 20.77 -2.67 -0.66
C MET A 328 22.08 -3.26 -0.11
N PRO A 329 22.51 -4.46 -0.60
CA PRO A 329 23.88 -4.88 -0.42
C PRO A 329 24.83 -3.76 -0.92
N ASP A 330 25.90 -3.46 -0.26
CA ASP A 330 26.84 -2.39 -0.64
C ASP A 330 26.18 -0.98 -0.84
N GLY A 331 24.94 -0.75 -0.33
CA GLY A 331 24.20 0.51 -0.43
C GLY A 331 24.56 1.53 0.66
N GLU A 332 24.01 2.74 0.52
CA GLU A 332 24.04 3.78 1.55
C GLU A 332 23.35 3.29 2.82
N LYS A 333 23.85 3.71 3.99
CA LYS A 333 23.35 3.31 5.31
C LYS A 333 22.95 4.53 6.12
N GLY A 334 21.81 4.44 6.83
CA GLY A 334 21.30 5.49 7.69
C GLY A 334 21.05 6.81 6.96
N ALA A 335 20.78 6.74 5.66
CA ALA A 335 20.52 7.92 4.85
C ALA A 335 19.02 8.21 4.74
N VAL A 336 18.70 9.50 4.55
CA VAL A 336 17.33 9.95 4.31
C VAL A 336 17.26 10.61 2.95
N CYS A 337 16.38 10.11 2.09
CA CYS A 337 16.04 10.70 0.81
C CYS A 337 14.81 11.60 0.97
N ARG A 338 14.95 12.89 0.61
CA ARG A 338 13.87 13.88 0.64
C ARG A 338 13.31 14.20 -0.73
N GLN A 339 13.63 13.38 -1.72
CA GLN A 339 13.07 13.52 -3.06
C GLN A 339 11.74 12.79 -3.15
N MET A 340 10.79 13.39 -3.84
CA MET A 340 9.47 12.79 -4.04
C MET A 340 9.56 11.61 -5.01
N ALA A 341 8.91 10.52 -4.66
CA ALA A 341 8.74 9.34 -5.51
C ALA A 341 7.38 8.69 -5.24
N CYS A 342 6.93 7.83 -6.14
CA CYS A 342 5.60 7.23 -6.08
C CYS A 342 5.66 5.72 -6.35
N GLN A 343 4.62 5.01 -5.99
CA GLN A 343 4.50 3.56 -6.20
C GLN A 343 4.61 3.12 -7.67
N TYR A 344 4.31 3.97 -8.64
CA TYR A 344 4.58 3.68 -10.07
C TYR A 344 6.06 3.36 -10.33
N ASP A 345 6.94 3.94 -9.54
CA ASP A 345 8.39 3.85 -9.69
C ASP A 345 8.94 2.47 -9.28
N PHE A 346 8.15 1.66 -8.54
CA PHE A 346 8.59 0.31 -8.16
C PHE A 346 8.82 -0.60 -9.35
N TYR A 347 7.96 -0.57 -10.36
CA TYR A 347 8.09 -1.46 -11.52
C TYR A 347 9.47 -1.34 -12.20
N PRO A 348 9.89 -0.16 -12.69
CA PRO A 348 11.22 -0.01 -13.27
C PRO A 348 12.36 -0.16 -12.24
N THR A 349 12.14 0.24 -10.98
CA THR A 349 13.18 0.15 -9.94
C THR A 349 13.52 -1.29 -9.60
N ILE A 350 12.51 -2.14 -9.36
CA ILE A 350 12.72 -3.55 -9.00
C ILE A 350 13.39 -4.29 -10.17
N LEU A 351 12.98 -4.02 -11.40
CA LEU A 351 13.59 -4.64 -12.57
C LEU A 351 15.04 -4.19 -12.78
N GLU A 352 15.37 -2.92 -12.53
CA GLU A 352 16.75 -2.43 -12.56
C GLU A 352 17.58 -3.05 -11.42
N MET A 353 17.04 -3.14 -10.19
CA MET A 353 17.67 -3.82 -9.06
C MET A 353 18.03 -5.28 -9.39
N ALA A 354 17.12 -5.96 -10.07
CA ALA A 354 17.28 -7.35 -10.50
C ALA A 354 18.23 -7.51 -11.69
N GLY A 355 18.64 -6.42 -12.34
CA GLY A 355 19.43 -6.46 -13.58
C GLY A 355 18.64 -7.05 -14.76
N CYS A 356 17.32 -6.97 -14.74
CA CYS A 356 16.46 -7.46 -15.80
C CYS A 356 16.44 -6.49 -16.97
N LEU A 357 16.51 -7.03 -18.18
CA LEU A 357 16.21 -6.29 -19.39
C LEU A 357 14.68 -6.23 -19.54
N PHE A 358 14.13 -5.04 -19.65
CA PHE A 358 12.72 -4.83 -19.93
C PHE A 358 12.52 -3.59 -20.80
N GLU A 359 11.46 -3.60 -21.58
CA GLU A 359 10.98 -2.41 -22.29
C GLU A 359 9.83 -1.81 -21.50
N ALA A 360 9.92 -0.51 -21.20
CA ALA A 360 8.81 0.20 -20.54
C ALA A 360 7.62 0.27 -21.50
N GLU A 361 6.44 -0.05 -20.99
CA GLU A 361 5.20 0.10 -21.76
C GLU A 361 4.80 1.59 -21.82
N PRO A 362 4.19 2.06 -22.93
CA PRO A 362 3.84 3.47 -23.11
C PRO A 362 2.95 4.06 -22.00
N MET A 363 2.18 3.19 -21.31
CA MET A 363 1.24 3.59 -20.25
C MET A 363 1.84 3.46 -18.82
N GLN A 364 3.16 3.34 -18.70
CA GLN A 364 3.85 3.27 -17.40
C GLN A 364 4.55 4.61 -17.12
N PRO A 365 4.03 5.45 -16.19
CA PRO A 365 4.62 6.75 -15.86
C PRO A 365 5.87 6.66 -15.01
N GLY A 366 6.11 5.52 -14.33
CA GLY A 366 7.16 5.33 -13.33
C GLY A 366 8.57 5.50 -13.87
N LYS A 367 9.45 5.97 -13.01
CA LYS A 367 10.89 6.12 -13.26
C LYS A 367 11.66 5.35 -12.19
N SER A 368 12.79 4.75 -12.56
CA SER A 368 13.63 4.05 -11.59
C SER A 368 14.13 4.99 -10.50
N MET A 369 13.94 4.58 -9.25
CA MET A 369 14.45 5.26 -8.05
C MET A 369 15.91 4.91 -7.74
N MET A 370 16.60 4.10 -8.56
CA MET A 370 17.95 3.64 -8.28
C MET A 370 18.94 4.77 -8.04
N GLN A 371 18.81 5.89 -8.76
CA GLN A 371 19.64 7.05 -8.52
C GLN A 371 19.36 7.69 -7.14
N LEU A 372 18.09 7.79 -6.75
CA LEU A 372 17.69 8.33 -5.43
C LEU A 372 18.19 7.44 -4.29
N ILE A 373 18.22 6.14 -4.49
CA ILE A 373 18.70 5.16 -3.51
C ILE A 373 20.22 5.22 -3.37
N ARG A 374 20.95 5.39 -4.48
CA ARG A 374 22.43 5.46 -4.48
C ARG A 374 22.98 6.81 -4.04
N GLU A 375 22.25 7.89 -4.32
CA GLU A 375 22.65 9.28 -4.04
C GLU A 375 21.54 10.03 -3.27
N PRO A 376 21.11 9.53 -2.09
CA PRO A 376 19.88 10.01 -1.42
C PRO A 376 19.91 11.47 -0.97
N ARG A 377 21.13 12.04 -0.85
CA ARG A 377 21.33 13.43 -0.44
C ARG A 377 21.51 14.39 -1.62
N LYS A 378 21.49 13.89 -2.85
CA LYS A 378 21.61 14.72 -4.04
C LYS A 378 20.31 15.47 -4.29
N GLU A 379 20.40 16.77 -4.37
CA GLU A 379 19.25 17.58 -4.74
C GLU A 379 18.82 17.27 -6.19
N ALA A 380 17.55 16.96 -6.37
CA ALA A 380 16.96 16.87 -7.70
C ALA A 380 16.49 18.26 -8.15
N PRO A 381 16.41 18.53 -9.47
CA PRO A 381 15.84 19.77 -9.98
C PRO A 381 14.44 20.02 -9.41
N ASP A 382 14.04 21.27 -9.24
CA ASP A 382 12.85 21.78 -8.54
C ASP A 382 11.46 21.25 -8.99
N ARG A 383 11.40 20.30 -9.90
CA ARG A 383 10.16 19.71 -10.40
C ARG A 383 10.12 18.20 -10.19
N VAL A 384 9.91 17.80 -8.95
CA VAL A 384 9.36 16.46 -8.69
C VAL A 384 7.86 16.63 -8.48
N VAL A 385 7.06 15.93 -9.28
CA VAL A 385 5.60 15.99 -9.27
C VAL A 385 5.08 14.58 -9.07
N VAL A 386 4.17 14.44 -8.12
CA VAL A 386 3.46 13.20 -7.87
C VAL A 386 2.01 13.37 -8.29
N PHE A 387 1.48 12.36 -8.96
CA PHE A 387 0.08 12.28 -9.34
C PHE A 387 -0.57 11.11 -8.65
N ASP A 388 -1.77 11.34 -8.13
CA ASP A 388 -2.53 10.35 -7.40
C ASP A 388 -3.99 10.41 -7.83
N GLU A 389 -4.71 9.29 -7.79
CA GLU A 389 -6.13 9.27 -8.11
C GLU A 389 -6.91 8.29 -7.25
N TYR A 390 -8.13 8.69 -6.94
CA TYR A 390 -9.14 7.80 -6.42
C TYR A 390 -10.46 8.05 -7.16
N SER A 391 -10.66 7.28 -8.25
CA SER A 391 -11.81 7.44 -9.13
C SER A 391 -11.96 8.86 -9.68
N LYS A 392 -13.02 9.59 -9.27
CA LYS A 392 -13.29 10.97 -9.68
C LYS A 392 -12.45 12.02 -8.93
N THR A 393 -11.59 11.60 -8.02
CA THR A 393 -10.68 12.49 -7.29
C THR A 393 -9.28 12.31 -7.84
N ARG A 394 -8.67 13.37 -8.35
CA ARG A 394 -7.31 13.40 -8.87
C ARG A 394 -6.50 14.47 -8.16
N MET A 395 -5.23 14.24 -7.99
CA MET A 395 -4.33 15.12 -7.27
C MET A 395 -3.01 15.27 -8.02
N ILE A 396 -2.47 16.49 -7.97
CA ILE A 396 -1.08 16.82 -8.31
C ILE A 396 -0.38 17.38 -7.07
N ARG A 397 0.78 16.82 -6.74
CA ARG A 397 1.61 17.21 -5.61
C ARG A 397 2.99 17.64 -6.10
N THR A 398 3.32 18.89 -5.88
CA THR A 398 4.68 19.42 -6.01
C THR A 398 5.27 19.63 -4.62
N ARG A 399 6.55 19.97 -4.49
CA ARG A 399 7.14 20.25 -3.17
C ARG A 399 6.39 21.36 -2.41
N ARG A 400 5.95 22.41 -3.10
CA ARG A 400 5.27 23.56 -2.51
C ARG A 400 3.76 23.49 -2.49
N TRP A 401 3.15 22.83 -3.46
CA TRP A 401 1.71 22.89 -3.67
C TRP A 401 1.08 21.52 -3.82
N LYS A 402 -0.09 21.37 -3.26
CA LYS A 402 -1.01 20.28 -3.54
C LYS A 402 -2.31 20.82 -4.09
N TYR A 403 -2.74 20.32 -5.24
CA TYR A 403 -4.04 20.61 -5.81
C TYR A 403 -4.82 19.31 -5.97
N VAL A 404 -6.04 19.29 -5.42
CA VAL A 404 -6.98 18.16 -5.52
C VAL A 404 -8.18 18.60 -6.32
N SER A 405 -8.51 17.86 -7.38
CA SER A 405 -9.68 18.08 -8.20
C SER A 405 -10.66 16.95 -8.08
N ARG A 406 -11.95 17.28 -7.90
CA ARG A 406 -13.04 16.32 -7.89
C ARG A 406 -13.98 16.58 -9.06
N TYR A 407 -14.14 15.59 -9.90
CA TYR A 407 -14.92 15.70 -11.14
C TYR A 407 -16.38 15.32 -10.95
N PRO A 408 -17.34 16.02 -11.63
CA PRO A 408 -17.10 17.19 -12.48
C PRO A 408 -17.10 18.53 -11.73
N ASP A 409 -17.70 18.62 -10.53
CA ASP A 409 -18.15 19.87 -9.93
C ASP A 409 -17.44 20.28 -8.63
N GLY A 410 -16.37 19.55 -8.26
CA GLY A 410 -15.63 19.77 -7.01
C GLY A 410 -16.28 19.13 -5.78
N PRO A 411 -16.01 19.58 -4.57
CA PRO A 411 -15.14 20.73 -4.23
C PRO A 411 -13.66 20.44 -4.48
N ASP A 412 -12.97 21.38 -5.12
CA ASP A 412 -11.53 21.32 -5.31
C ASP A 412 -10.81 21.85 -4.06
N GLU A 413 -9.51 21.51 -3.93
CA GLU A 413 -8.67 21.93 -2.80
C GLU A 413 -7.30 22.41 -3.29
N LEU A 414 -6.73 23.39 -2.60
CA LEU A 414 -5.37 23.87 -2.80
C LEU A 414 -4.68 24.09 -1.46
N TYR A 415 -3.50 23.50 -1.27
CA TYR A 415 -2.70 23.65 -0.06
C TYR A 415 -1.28 24.11 -0.38
N HIS A 416 -0.72 24.97 0.47
CA HIS A 416 0.68 25.38 0.41
C HIS A 416 1.52 24.58 1.39
N MET A 417 2.12 23.51 0.93
CA MET A 417 2.71 22.44 1.75
C MET A 417 3.95 22.83 2.57
N GLU A 418 4.65 23.90 2.19
CA GLU A 418 5.79 24.41 2.97
C GLU A 418 5.34 25.21 4.19
N ASP A 419 4.26 26.02 4.06
CA ASP A 419 3.74 26.88 5.14
C ASP A 419 2.61 26.19 5.94
N ASP A 420 1.99 25.16 5.39
CA ASP A 420 0.84 24.44 5.93
C ASP A 420 0.98 22.92 5.65
N PRO A 421 2.00 22.26 6.20
CA PRO A 421 2.23 20.84 5.99
C PRO A 421 1.10 19.95 6.55
N GLU A 422 0.29 20.51 7.47
CA GLU A 422 -0.87 19.83 8.05
C GLU A 422 -2.16 20.05 7.24
N GLU A 423 -2.08 20.71 6.07
CA GLU A 423 -3.21 20.91 5.16
C GLU A 423 -4.48 21.47 5.85
N ALA A 424 -4.26 22.39 6.80
CA ALA A 424 -5.34 22.96 7.63
C ALA A 424 -6.10 24.10 6.90
N ARG A 425 -5.51 24.70 5.86
CA ARG A 425 -6.06 25.87 5.18
C ARG A 425 -6.23 25.63 3.68
N ASN A 426 -7.45 25.34 3.27
CA ASN A 426 -7.78 25.27 1.85
C ASN A 426 -7.78 26.67 1.22
N LEU A 427 -6.91 26.89 0.23
CA LEU A 427 -6.69 28.17 -0.45
C LEU A 427 -7.43 28.29 -1.80
N ILE A 428 -8.23 27.30 -2.18
CA ILE A 428 -8.81 27.18 -3.54
C ILE A 428 -9.65 28.38 -3.96
N GLY A 429 -10.34 29.05 -3.04
CA GLY A 429 -11.22 30.19 -3.32
C GLY A 429 -10.50 31.55 -3.39
N GLN A 430 -9.18 31.60 -3.21
CA GLN A 430 -8.45 32.84 -3.19
C GLN A 430 -8.06 33.30 -4.60
N GLU A 431 -8.48 34.48 -5.01
CA GLU A 431 -8.21 35.05 -6.35
C GLU A 431 -6.71 35.12 -6.66
N ALA A 432 -5.89 35.40 -5.66
CA ALA A 432 -4.44 35.42 -5.77
C ALA A 432 -3.83 34.12 -6.29
N HIS A 433 -4.48 32.98 -6.10
CA HIS A 433 -4.02 31.66 -6.52
C HIS A 433 -4.71 31.13 -7.79
N ALA A 434 -5.65 31.89 -8.39
CA ALA A 434 -6.41 31.42 -9.54
C ALA A 434 -5.57 31.04 -10.77
N ALA A 435 -4.46 31.73 -11.02
CA ALA A 435 -3.54 31.40 -12.10
C ALA A 435 -2.78 30.09 -11.83
N LEU A 436 -2.30 29.90 -10.60
CA LEU A 436 -1.62 28.69 -10.15
C LEU A 436 -2.55 27.47 -10.22
N VAL A 437 -3.80 27.59 -9.77
CA VAL A 437 -4.80 26.52 -9.87
C VAL A 437 -4.98 26.06 -11.31
N ARG A 438 -5.10 27.02 -12.26
CA ARG A 438 -5.21 26.68 -13.69
C ARG A 438 -3.98 25.95 -14.21
N GLU A 439 -2.77 26.37 -13.80
CA GLU A 439 -1.52 25.73 -14.19
C GLU A 439 -1.43 24.30 -13.65
N LEU A 440 -1.69 24.09 -12.35
CA LEU A 440 -1.64 22.79 -11.71
C LEU A 440 -2.70 21.83 -12.30
N LYS A 441 -3.92 22.34 -12.51
CA LYS A 441 -5.00 21.57 -13.12
C LYS A 441 -4.63 21.13 -14.54
N ALA A 442 -4.14 22.05 -15.37
CA ALA A 442 -3.75 21.73 -16.75
C ALA A 442 -2.62 20.71 -16.80
N GLY A 443 -1.60 20.84 -15.93
CA GLY A 443 -0.51 19.87 -15.83
C GLY A 443 -0.98 18.50 -15.37
N MET A 444 -1.90 18.45 -14.41
CA MET A 444 -2.52 17.20 -13.93
C MET A 444 -3.35 16.53 -15.04
N GLU A 445 -4.23 17.28 -15.71
CA GLU A 445 -5.06 16.75 -16.79
C GLU A 445 -4.20 16.21 -17.95
N GLN A 446 -3.17 16.94 -18.36
CA GLN A 446 -2.23 16.48 -19.40
C GLN A 446 -1.53 15.16 -19.02
N TRP A 447 -1.14 15.00 -17.74
CA TRP A 447 -0.54 13.76 -17.28
C TRP A 447 -1.54 12.60 -17.34
N PHE A 448 -2.76 12.79 -16.81
CA PHE A 448 -3.78 11.76 -16.84
C PHE A 448 -4.24 11.45 -18.27
N ASP A 449 -4.35 12.42 -19.17
CA ASP A 449 -4.65 12.17 -20.59
C ASP A 449 -3.61 11.26 -21.26
N THR A 450 -2.36 11.32 -20.80
CA THR A 450 -1.28 10.45 -21.30
C THR A 450 -1.39 9.02 -20.76
N TYR A 451 -1.79 8.84 -19.50
CA TYR A 451 -1.70 7.57 -18.78
C TYR A 451 -3.07 6.94 -18.43
N THR A 452 -4.15 7.44 -18.98
CA THR A 452 -5.51 6.92 -18.81
C THR A 452 -5.97 6.17 -20.07
N ARG A 453 -6.66 5.04 -19.87
CA ARG A 453 -7.41 4.39 -20.95
C ARG A 453 -8.87 4.85 -20.90
N GLU A 454 -9.47 5.03 -22.07
CA GLU A 454 -10.84 5.54 -22.16
C GLU A 454 -11.86 4.63 -21.43
N GLU A 455 -11.69 3.32 -21.52
CA GLU A 455 -12.56 2.30 -20.94
C GLU A 455 -12.49 2.23 -19.43
N THR A 456 -11.34 2.62 -18.86
CA THR A 456 -11.06 2.52 -17.42
C THR A 456 -10.89 3.87 -16.73
N ASP A 457 -11.19 4.99 -17.41
CA ASP A 457 -11.11 6.34 -16.85
C ASP A 457 -12.00 6.47 -15.60
N GLY A 458 -11.36 6.64 -14.44
CA GLY A 458 -12.03 6.71 -13.15
C GLY A 458 -13.11 7.79 -13.05
N ARG A 459 -13.02 8.87 -13.85
CA ARG A 459 -14.02 9.94 -13.90
C ARG A 459 -15.39 9.47 -14.40
N LYS A 460 -15.43 8.34 -15.14
CA LYS A 460 -16.66 7.77 -15.73
C LYS A 460 -17.45 6.88 -14.76
N TYR A 461 -16.84 6.47 -13.64
CA TYR A 461 -17.42 5.49 -12.73
C TYR A 461 -17.91 6.13 -11.43
N ALA A 462 -19.01 5.59 -10.90
CA ALA A 462 -19.61 6.03 -9.65
C ALA A 462 -18.99 5.29 -8.45
N VAL A 463 -17.69 5.53 -8.20
CA VAL A 463 -16.98 4.93 -7.08
C VAL A 463 -17.23 5.74 -5.82
N THR A 464 -17.73 5.07 -4.78
CA THR A 464 -18.10 5.69 -3.50
C THR A 464 -17.18 5.30 -2.33
N GLY A 465 -16.20 4.42 -2.57
CA GLY A 465 -15.36 3.83 -1.51
C GLY A 465 -15.95 2.54 -0.93
N SER A 466 -17.06 2.06 -1.49
CA SER A 466 -17.79 0.87 -1.01
C SER A 466 -17.37 -0.43 -1.69
N GLY A 467 -16.37 -0.36 -2.55
CA GLY A 467 -15.73 -1.51 -3.19
C GLY A 467 -16.10 -1.71 -4.67
N GLN A 468 -15.14 -2.30 -5.38
CA GLN A 468 -15.28 -2.72 -6.77
C GLN A 468 -15.72 -4.18 -6.84
N LEU A 469 -16.77 -4.44 -7.57
CA LEU A 469 -17.45 -5.72 -7.62
C LEU A 469 -17.13 -6.52 -8.89
N ARG A 470 -16.80 -5.82 -9.99
CA ARG A 470 -16.47 -6.39 -11.32
C ARG A 470 -15.45 -5.48 -12.01
N ARG A 471 -14.97 -5.90 -13.18
CA ARG A 471 -14.07 -5.04 -13.98
C ARG A 471 -14.81 -3.78 -14.45
N CYS A 472 -14.07 -2.72 -14.69
CA CYS A 472 -14.58 -1.55 -15.39
C CYS A 472 -15.20 -1.95 -16.74
N GLY A 473 -16.34 -1.33 -17.09
CA GLY A 473 -17.09 -1.63 -18.29
C GLY A 473 -18.10 -2.78 -18.14
N GLU A 474 -18.00 -3.61 -17.10
CA GLU A 474 -19.02 -4.61 -16.81
C GLU A 474 -20.21 -4.00 -16.04
N GLU A 475 -21.39 -4.58 -16.24
CA GLU A 475 -22.59 -4.17 -15.52
C GLU A 475 -22.43 -4.38 -14.02
N ASN A 476 -22.85 -3.39 -13.20
CA ASN A 476 -22.73 -3.41 -11.74
C ASN A 476 -21.28 -3.55 -11.22
N ALA A 477 -20.30 -2.99 -11.93
CA ALA A 477 -18.93 -2.94 -11.45
C ALA A 477 -18.78 -2.19 -10.12
N PHE A 478 -19.63 -1.19 -9.87
CA PHE A 478 -19.72 -0.41 -8.64
C PHE A 478 -21.18 -0.21 -8.23
N ASP A 479 -21.45 -0.15 -6.93
CA ASP A 479 -22.76 0.22 -6.40
C ASP A 479 -22.78 1.72 -6.08
N ALA A 480 -23.32 2.52 -7.00
CA ALA A 480 -23.40 3.97 -6.87
C ALA A 480 -24.27 4.46 -5.69
N ASN A 481 -25.14 3.60 -5.15
CA ASN A 481 -26.06 3.94 -4.07
C ASN A 481 -25.50 3.60 -2.69
N LEU A 482 -24.41 2.83 -2.64
CA LEU A 482 -23.82 2.41 -1.39
C LEU A 482 -22.71 3.38 -0.98
N VAL A 483 -22.94 4.14 0.09
CA VAL A 483 -21.94 4.94 0.80
C VAL A 483 -21.98 4.52 2.26
N TYR A 484 -20.83 4.15 2.83
CA TYR A 484 -20.74 3.80 4.23
C TYR A 484 -20.76 5.05 5.10
N PHE A 485 -21.94 5.49 5.50
CA PHE A 485 -22.06 6.58 6.48
C PHE A 485 -21.68 6.06 7.87
N ALA A 486 -20.94 6.85 8.64
CA ALA A 486 -20.75 6.57 10.05
C ALA A 486 -22.13 6.64 10.74
N PRO A 487 -22.45 5.69 11.63
CA PRO A 487 -23.61 5.87 12.50
C PRO A 487 -23.39 7.12 13.36
N HIS A 488 -24.31 8.04 13.30
CA HIS A 488 -24.34 9.26 14.12
C HIS A 488 -24.67 8.93 15.57
#